data_ca03638a4585e3ef5061493912a4d5e5
#
_entry.id   ca03638a4585e3ef5061493912a4d5e5
#
_cell.length_a   1.000
_cell.length_b   1.000
_cell.length_c   1.000
_cell.angle_alpha   90.00
_cell.angle_beta   90.00
_cell.angle_gamma   90.00
#
_symmetry.space_group_name_H-M   'P 1'
#
loop_
_entity.id
_entity.type
_entity.pdbx_description
1 polymer ?
#
loop_
_entity_poly.entity_id
_entity_poly.type
_entity_poly.pdbx_seq_one_letter_code
_entity_poly.pdbx_strand_id
1 'polypeptide(L)'
;MKIEKIEKYLEEVSEGTDFSFTVDEEENKELTLYMQGDNPECEDWCETLTIQNPKTKRELVEYLYEEVWDCYDAFDVEYETYLMLEAKMNGFQGVPGIVDLVHNEEYKENALKEFAYKLRDLF
;
A
#
# COMPACT_ATOMS: atom_id res chain seq x y z
N MET A 1 2.17 -11.62 19.79
CA MET A 1 0.79 -11.06 19.93
C MET A 1 -0.19 -12.01 19.24
N LYS A 2 -1.39 -12.14 19.80
CA LYS A 2 -2.43 -12.99 19.19
C LYS A 2 -2.96 -12.37 17.90
N ILE A 3 -3.32 -13.22 16.93
CA ILE A 3 -3.77 -12.79 15.60
C ILE A 3 -4.99 -11.88 15.69
N GLU A 4 -5.97 -12.20 16.54
CA GLU A 4 -7.18 -11.38 16.71
C GLU A 4 -6.85 -9.95 17.14
N LYS A 5 -5.84 -9.80 17.99
CA LYS A 5 -5.37 -8.50 18.47
C LYS A 5 -4.63 -7.74 17.35
N ILE A 6 -3.86 -8.45 16.55
CA ILE A 6 -3.17 -7.88 15.38
C ILE A 6 -4.20 -7.39 14.36
N GLU A 7 -5.21 -8.19 14.05
CA GLU A 7 -6.30 -7.82 13.13
C GLU A 7 -7.02 -6.56 13.60
N LYS A 8 -7.29 -6.47 14.90
CA LYS A 8 -7.91 -5.27 15.48
C LYS A 8 -7.03 -4.02 15.31
N TYR A 9 -5.74 -4.14 15.57
CA TYR A 9 -4.83 -3.02 15.39
C TYR A 9 -4.66 -2.64 13.91
N LEU A 10 -4.64 -3.62 13.01
CA LEU A 10 -4.62 -3.36 11.57
C LEU A 10 -5.85 -2.57 11.13
N GLU A 11 -7.03 -2.93 11.64
CA GLU A 11 -8.27 -2.19 11.39
C GLU A 11 -8.18 -0.77 11.91
N GLU A 12 -7.67 -0.57 13.13
CA GLU A 12 -7.52 0.77 13.72
C GLU A 12 -6.56 1.65 12.92
N VAL A 13 -5.40 1.13 12.50
CA VAL A 13 -4.40 1.93 11.78
C VAL A 13 -4.81 2.21 10.33
N SER A 14 -5.63 1.36 9.74
CA SER A 14 -6.12 1.55 8.37
C SER A 14 -7.41 2.39 8.29
N GLU A 15 -8.04 2.67 9.42
CA GLU A 15 -9.25 3.47 9.47
C GLU A 15 -9.03 4.86 8.87
N GLY A 16 -9.92 5.27 7.96
CA GLY A 16 -9.81 6.55 7.28
C GLY A 16 -8.78 6.60 6.15
N THR A 17 -8.13 5.47 5.84
CA THR A 17 -7.23 5.33 4.70
C THR A 17 -7.92 4.60 3.55
N ASP A 18 -7.27 4.59 2.39
CA ASP A 18 -7.78 3.89 1.21
C ASP A 18 -7.36 2.41 1.16
N PHE A 19 -6.83 1.87 2.26
CA PHE A 19 -6.32 0.50 2.30
C PHE A 19 -6.90 -0.28 3.47
N SER A 20 -6.94 -1.60 3.30
CA SER A 20 -7.31 -2.54 4.34
C SER A 20 -6.30 -3.68 4.38
N PHE A 21 -6.24 -4.37 5.52
CA PHE A 21 -5.30 -5.48 5.72
C PHE A 21 -6.05 -6.73 6.16
N THR A 22 -5.56 -7.87 5.66
CA THR A 22 -5.93 -9.18 6.19
C THR A 22 -4.67 -9.95 6.54
N VAL A 23 -4.72 -10.74 7.60
CA VAL A 23 -3.64 -11.67 7.93
C VAL A 23 -3.87 -12.92 7.08
N ASP A 24 -2.91 -13.21 6.20
CA ASP A 24 -2.99 -14.35 5.31
C ASP A 24 -2.37 -15.59 5.95
N GLU A 25 -1.19 -15.44 6.53
CA GLU A 25 -0.45 -16.57 7.09
C GLU A 25 0.43 -16.15 8.26
N GLU A 26 0.59 -17.07 9.23
CA GLU A 26 1.57 -16.94 10.31
C GLU A 26 2.49 -18.14 10.27
N GLU A 27 3.79 -17.91 10.06
CA GLU A 27 4.80 -18.98 10.02
C GLU A 27 6.14 -18.47 10.56
N ASN A 28 6.81 -19.26 11.41
CA ASN A 28 8.17 -19.01 11.89
C ASN A 28 8.41 -17.60 12.46
N LYS A 29 7.47 -17.10 13.26
CA LYS A 29 7.51 -15.75 13.85
C LYS A 29 7.35 -14.61 12.84
N GLU A 30 6.94 -14.93 11.62
CA GLU A 30 6.61 -13.94 10.60
C GLU A 30 5.12 -13.97 10.30
N LEU A 31 4.59 -12.81 9.92
CA LEU A 31 3.21 -12.67 9.45
C LEU A 31 3.22 -12.26 7.99
N THR A 32 2.44 -12.94 7.20
CA THR A 32 2.14 -12.50 5.85
C THR A 32 0.81 -11.76 5.88
N LEU A 33 0.84 -10.50 5.49
CA LEU A 33 -0.32 -9.63 5.43
C LEU A 33 -0.68 -9.37 3.97
N TYR A 34 -1.96 -9.27 3.71
CA TYR A 34 -2.47 -8.84 2.42
C TYR A 34 -3.03 -7.43 2.55
N MET A 35 -2.39 -6.49 1.88
CA MET A 35 -2.79 -5.09 1.84
C MET A 35 -3.53 -4.83 0.54
N GLN A 36 -4.74 -4.34 0.62
CA GLN A 36 -5.62 -4.15 -0.54
C GLN A 36 -6.22 -2.75 -0.56
N GLY A 37 -6.38 -2.21 -1.77
CA GLY A 37 -7.13 -0.98 -1.99
C GLY A 37 -8.61 -1.18 -1.65
N ASP A 38 -9.19 -0.23 -0.94
CA ASP A 38 -10.51 -0.33 -0.33
C ASP A 38 -11.53 0.66 -0.91
N ASN A 39 -11.24 1.22 -2.07
CA ASN A 39 -12.19 2.09 -2.78
C ASN A 39 -12.08 1.90 -4.29
N PRO A 40 -13.05 2.40 -5.09
CA PRO A 40 -13.08 2.19 -6.54
C PRO A 40 -11.83 2.66 -7.29
N GLU A 41 -11.10 3.65 -6.76
CA GLU A 41 -9.91 4.20 -7.42
C GLU A 41 -8.68 3.30 -7.27
N CYS A 42 -8.66 2.41 -6.29
CA CYS A 42 -7.53 1.51 -6.01
C CYS A 42 -7.94 0.08 -5.70
N GLU A 43 -9.18 -0.33 -5.98
CA GLU A 43 -9.71 -1.65 -5.63
C GLU A 43 -8.97 -2.82 -6.31
N ASP A 44 -8.34 -2.57 -7.44
CA ASP A 44 -7.55 -3.56 -8.18
C ASP A 44 -6.09 -3.66 -7.70
N TRP A 45 -5.70 -2.79 -6.77
CA TRP A 45 -4.34 -2.80 -6.22
C TRP A 45 -4.26 -3.68 -4.98
N CYS A 46 -3.25 -4.52 -4.95
CA CYS A 46 -2.96 -5.36 -3.79
C CYS A 46 -1.46 -5.62 -3.67
N GLU A 47 -1.01 -5.82 -2.44
CA GLU A 47 0.37 -6.12 -2.13
C GLU A 47 0.45 -7.11 -0.98
N THR A 48 1.37 -8.05 -1.07
CA THR A 48 1.66 -8.99 0.02
C THR A 48 2.85 -8.46 0.82
N LEU A 49 2.65 -8.28 2.12
CA LEU A 49 3.67 -7.79 3.03
C LEU A 49 4.06 -8.89 3.99
N THR A 50 5.35 -9.00 4.28
CA THR A 50 5.85 -9.92 5.29
C THR A 50 6.51 -9.11 6.41
N ILE A 51 5.99 -9.25 7.62
CA ILE A 51 6.51 -8.58 8.80
C ILE A 51 6.85 -9.61 9.88
N GLN A 52 7.69 -9.22 10.83
CA GLN A 52 7.89 -10.02 12.02
C GLN A 52 6.65 -9.95 12.91
N ASN A 53 6.37 -11.02 13.67
CA ASN A 53 5.27 -10.99 14.62
C ASN A 53 5.53 -9.92 15.67
N PRO A 54 4.73 -8.86 15.75
CA PRO A 54 4.95 -7.78 16.70
C PRO A 54 4.59 -8.19 18.11
N LYS A 55 5.29 -7.63 19.09
CA LYS A 55 5.00 -7.81 20.51
C LYS A 55 4.09 -6.70 21.04
N THR A 56 4.10 -5.55 20.40
CA THR A 56 3.33 -4.37 20.79
C THR A 56 2.69 -3.73 19.59
N LYS A 57 1.69 -2.87 19.83
CA LYS A 57 1.07 -2.06 18.76
C LYS A 57 2.09 -1.17 18.09
N ARG A 58 3.02 -0.59 18.86
CA ARG A 58 4.06 0.27 18.33
C ARG A 58 4.97 -0.47 17.35
N GLU A 59 5.41 -1.69 17.70
CA GLU A 59 6.19 -2.52 16.78
C GLU A 59 5.42 -2.82 15.50
N LEU A 60 4.14 -3.14 15.61
CA LEU A 60 3.30 -3.36 14.44
C LEU A 60 3.28 -2.13 13.54
N VAL A 61 3.09 -0.94 14.09
CA VAL A 61 3.07 0.31 13.33
C VAL A 61 4.43 0.57 12.67
N GLU A 62 5.53 0.33 13.38
CA GLU A 62 6.88 0.51 12.84
C GLU A 62 7.14 -0.45 11.66
N TYR A 63 6.76 -1.72 11.79
CA TYR A 63 6.92 -2.70 10.71
C TYR A 63 6.04 -2.37 9.51
N LEU A 64 4.80 -1.95 9.74
CA LEU A 64 3.92 -1.51 8.66
C LEU A 64 4.45 -0.26 7.96
N TYR A 65 4.98 0.69 8.71
CA TYR A 65 5.57 1.89 8.12
C TYR A 65 6.67 1.55 7.12
N GLU A 66 7.60 0.67 7.50
CA GLU A 66 8.69 0.25 6.62
C GLU A 66 8.16 -0.42 5.35
N GLU A 67 7.19 -1.33 5.48
CA GLU A 67 6.64 -2.05 4.34
C GLU A 67 5.81 -1.15 3.43
N VAL A 68 5.01 -0.26 3.99
CA VAL A 68 4.22 0.70 3.21
C VAL A 68 5.13 1.69 2.49
N TRP A 69 6.21 2.13 3.14
CA TRP A 69 7.20 2.99 2.51
C TRP A 69 7.90 2.30 1.36
N ASP A 70 8.26 1.02 1.52
CA ASP A 70 8.86 0.23 0.44
C ASP A 70 7.90 0.06 -0.74
N CYS A 71 6.60 -0.13 -0.47
CA CYS A 71 5.58 -0.14 -1.53
C CYS A 71 5.50 1.20 -2.26
N TYR A 72 5.57 2.31 -1.52
CA TYR A 72 5.57 3.65 -2.11
C TYR A 72 6.79 3.87 -3.01
N ASP A 73 7.97 3.50 -2.54
CA ASP A 73 9.20 3.64 -3.34
C ASP A 73 9.15 2.81 -4.62
N ALA A 74 8.67 1.57 -4.54
CA ALA A 74 8.50 0.70 -5.71
C ALA A 74 7.48 1.29 -6.69
N PHE A 75 6.39 1.85 -6.16
CA PHE A 75 5.36 2.48 -6.96
C PHE A 75 5.89 3.73 -7.70
N ASP A 76 6.67 4.55 -7.02
CA ASP A 76 7.26 5.76 -7.60
C ASP A 76 8.13 5.40 -8.83
N VAL A 77 8.93 4.33 -8.74
CA VAL A 77 9.73 3.84 -9.87
C VAL A 77 8.84 3.38 -11.02
N GLU A 78 7.77 2.66 -10.74
CA GLU A 78 6.82 2.22 -11.76
C GLU A 78 6.12 3.41 -12.41
N TYR A 79 5.72 4.39 -11.61
CA TYR A 79 5.07 5.60 -12.09
C TYR A 79 6.00 6.41 -13.01
N GLU A 80 7.26 6.58 -12.65
CA GLU A 80 8.26 7.23 -13.52
C GLU A 80 8.40 6.48 -14.84
N THR A 81 8.35 5.14 -14.80
CA THR A 81 8.40 4.31 -16.02
C THR A 81 7.18 4.58 -16.91
N TYR A 82 5.99 4.71 -16.32
CA TYR A 82 4.78 5.07 -17.06
C TYR A 82 4.89 6.45 -17.69
N LEU A 83 5.39 7.45 -16.96
CA LEU A 83 5.61 8.79 -17.48
C LEU A 83 6.60 8.80 -18.65
N MET A 84 7.67 8.01 -18.54
CA MET A 84 8.64 7.86 -19.63
C MET A 84 8.04 7.20 -20.87
N LEU A 85 7.21 6.17 -20.68
CA LEU A 85 6.48 5.52 -21.76
C LEU A 85 5.51 6.50 -22.40
N GLU A 86 4.75 7.26 -21.62
CA GLU A 86 3.84 8.28 -22.11
C GLU A 86 4.59 9.34 -22.95
N ALA A 87 5.74 9.82 -22.46
CA ALA A 87 6.57 10.77 -23.18
C ALA A 87 7.10 10.21 -24.50
N LYS A 88 7.50 8.94 -24.54
CA LYS A 88 7.92 8.25 -25.78
C LYS A 88 6.75 7.99 -26.71
N MET A 89 5.56 7.85 -26.16
CA MET A 89 4.34 7.54 -26.88
C MET A 89 3.49 8.79 -27.13
N ASN A 90 4.10 9.95 -27.22
CA ASN A 90 3.38 11.21 -27.46
C ASN A 90 2.60 11.21 -28.79
N GLY A 91 2.83 10.21 -29.66
CA GLY A 91 1.99 9.91 -30.81
C GLY A 91 0.79 9.01 -30.48
N PHE A 92 0.64 8.56 -29.26
CA PHE A 92 -0.44 7.69 -28.80
C PHE A 92 -1.54 8.44 -28.05
N GLN A 93 -1.66 9.75 -28.28
CA GLN A 93 -2.82 10.53 -27.85
C GLN A 93 -4.06 9.91 -28.49
N GLY A 94 -4.74 9.08 -27.78
CA GLY A 94 -5.90 8.39 -28.30
C GLY A 94 -5.90 6.89 -28.05
N VAL A 95 -4.91 6.36 -27.33
CA VAL A 95 -5.01 4.99 -26.85
C VAL A 95 -6.03 5.00 -25.71
N PRO A 96 -7.19 4.32 -25.88
CA PRO A 96 -8.23 4.31 -24.87
C PRO A 96 -7.69 3.76 -23.54
N GLY A 97 -7.97 4.48 -22.46
CA GLY A 97 -7.65 4.04 -21.10
C GLY A 97 -6.29 4.48 -20.55
N ILE A 98 -5.38 5.05 -21.35
CA ILE A 98 -4.09 5.54 -20.84
C ILE A 98 -4.25 6.66 -19.82
N VAL A 99 -5.14 7.62 -20.09
CA VAL A 99 -5.40 8.74 -19.19
C VAL A 99 -5.98 8.24 -17.87
N ASP A 100 -6.90 7.29 -17.93
CA ASP A 100 -7.51 6.69 -16.74
C ASP A 100 -6.48 5.89 -15.94
N LEU A 101 -5.61 5.15 -16.62
CA LEU A 101 -4.53 4.40 -15.97
C LEU A 101 -3.56 5.34 -15.22
N VAL A 102 -3.12 6.41 -15.87
CA VAL A 102 -2.22 7.40 -15.25
C VAL A 102 -2.91 8.06 -14.06
N HIS A 103 -4.17 8.43 -14.18
CA HIS A 103 -4.94 9.03 -13.10
C HIS A 103 -5.07 8.06 -11.91
N ASN A 104 -5.37 6.79 -12.15
CA ASN A 104 -5.48 5.78 -11.11
C ASN A 104 -4.13 5.54 -10.42
N GLU A 105 -3.03 5.54 -11.16
CA GLU A 105 -1.69 5.39 -10.61
C GLU A 105 -1.30 6.58 -9.73
N GLU A 106 -1.61 7.81 -10.14
CA GLU A 106 -1.40 9.01 -9.32
C GLU A 106 -2.20 8.96 -8.02
N TYR A 107 -3.44 8.51 -8.11
CA TYR A 107 -4.29 8.36 -6.94
C TYR A 107 -3.69 7.36 -5.93
N LYS A 108 -3.26 6.20 -6.41
CA LYS A 108 -2.65 5.16 -5.56
C LYS A 108 -1.37 5.65 -4.90
N GLU A 109 -0.51 6.35 -5.66
CA GLU A 109 0.71 6.95 -5.13
C GLU A 109 0.42 7.90 -3.96
N ASN A 110 -0.51 8.82 -4.16
CA ASN A 110 -0.90 9.77 -3.13
C ASN A 110 -1.49 9.09 -1.90
N ALA A 111 -2.31 8.09 -2.10
CA ALA A 111 -2.93 7.31 -1.02
C ALA A 111 -1.87 6.57 -0.18
N LEU A 112 -0.88 5.95 -0.82
CA LEU A 112 0.23 5.29 -0.14
C LEU A 112 1.07 6.28 0.67
N LYS A 113 1.36 7.44 0.09
CA LYS A 113 2.13 8.50 0.75
C LYS A 113 1.41 9.02 1.99
N GLU A 114 0.12 9.31 1.88
CA GLU A 114 -0.70 9.75 3.01
C GLU A 114 -0.77 8.70 4.10
N PHE A 115 -0.89 7.44 3.72
CA PHE A 115 -0.90 6.34 4.67
C PHE A 115 0.46 6.19 5.39
N ALA A 116 1.56 6.30 4.67
CA ALA A 116 2.90 6.28 5.27
C ALA A 116 3.08 7.41 6.29
N TYR A 117 2.62 8.61 5.98
CA TYR A 117 2.65 9.75 6.91
C TYR A 117 1.79 9.52 8.14
N LYS A 118 0.60 8.94 7.95
CA LYS A 118 -0.26 8.59 9.08
C LYS A 118 0.43 7.59 10.02
N LEU A 119 1.05 6.55 9.46
CA LEU A 119 1.77 5.56 10.26
C LEU A 119 2.93 6.19 11.02
N ARG A 120 3.68 7.07 10.37
CA ARG A 120 4.79 7.79 11.01
C ARG A 120 4.32 8.63 12.18
N ASP A 121 3.17 9.28 12.07
CA ASP A 121 2.61 10.11 13.13
C ASP A 121 2.13 9.31 14.35
N LEU A 122 2.03 8.00 14.22
CA LEU A 122 1.68 7.09 15.32
C LEU A 122 2.89 6.61 16.15
N PHE A 123 4.09 6.97 15.76
CA PHE A 123 5.30 6.61 16.50
C PHE A 123 5.42 7.39 17.81
#